data_8e86f665a2cfb6d57d0fecfbebd4c743
#
_entry.id   8e86f665a2cfb6d57d0fecfbebd4c743
#
_cell.length_a   1.000
_cell.length_b   1.000
_cell.length_c   1.000
_cell.angle_alpha   90.00
_cell.angle_beta   90.00
_cell.angle_gamma   90.00
#
_symmetry.space_group_name_H-M   'P 1'
#
loop_
_entity.id
_entity.type
_entity.pdbx_description
1 polymer ?
#
loop_
_entity_poly.entity_id
_entity_poly.type
_entity_poly.pdbx_seq_one_letter_code
_entity_poly.pdbx_strand_id
1 'polypeptide(L)'
;MKKTLLATAVLALGGFSSAALADLPVAIAGPMTGQYASAGDQIRKGAEMAIADINARGGVLGEKLKLEVGDDACDPKQAVSVANTMVNKGIVFMHGHWCSSSTIPASEVYVEADIPMATVSTNPQVTERGLKNIFRIMGRDDQQGLVAGSYIADSFKGKKVAVVDDKSAYGKGLADEMAKAMEGKGLKPTLREAITAGEKDYSGLVTKLKQAGVEVMAYGGYHTEVALILRQAQA
;
A
#
# COMPACT_ATOMS: atom_id res chain seq x y z
N MET A 1 60.55 -52.82 -40.61
CA MET A 1 59.36 -52.09 -40.97
C MET A 1 58.60 -51.78 -39.64
N LYS A 2 58.75 -50.59 -39.10
CA LYS A 2 58.09 -50.16 -37.85
C LYS A 2 56.85 -49.32 -38.23
N LYS A 3 55.67 -49.80 -37.89
CA LYS A 3 54.40 -49.05 -38.06
C LYS A 3 54.12 -48.23 -36.80
N THR A 4 54.17 -46.92 -36.93
CA THR A 4 53.83 -45.96 -35.89
C THR A 4 52.33 -45.72 -35.98
N LEU A 5 51.55 -46.07 -34.90
CA LEU A 5 50.16 -45.68 -34.76
C LEU A 5 50.13 -44.31 -34.12
N LEU A 6 49.57 -43.30 -34.83
CA LEU A 6 49.18 -42.01 -34.30
C LEU A 6 47.78 -42.14 -33.65
N ALA A 7 47.72 -42.03 -32.38
CA ALA A 7 46.42 -41.91 -31.64
C ALA A 7 45.99 -40.42 -31.61
N THR A 8 44.95 -40.12 -32.36
CA THR A 8 44.34 -38.79 -32.38
C THR A 8 43.34 -38.69 -31.19
N ALA A 9 43.71 -38.00 -30.13
CA ALA A 9 42.80 -37.69 -29.02
C ALA A 9 41.90 -36.51 -29.42
N VAL A 10 40.63 -36.79 -29.67
CA VAL A 10 39.58 -35.75 -29.87
C VAL A 10 39.15 -35.28 -28.49
N LEU A 11 39.63 -34.09 -28.06
CA LEU A 11 39.04 -33.37 -26.90
C LEU A 11 37.64 -32.85 -27.28
N ALA A 12 36.61 -33.53 -26.82
CA ALA A 12 35.24 -32.99 -26.85
C ALA A 12 35.16 -31.87 -25.82
N LEU A 13 35.35 -30.62 -26.24
CA LEU A 13 34.92 -29.45 -25.44
C LEU A 13 33.39 -29.44 -25.41
N GLY A 14 32.83 -30.05 -24.36
CA GLY A 14 31.45 -29.90 -24.01
C GLY A 14 31.19 -28.42 -23.63
N GLY A 15 30.71 -27.66 -24.61
CA GLY A 15 30.22 -26.31 -24.35
C GLY A 15 29.05 -26.39 -23.36
N PHE A 16 29.30 -26.04 -22.10
CA PHE A 16 28.21 -25.68 -21.20
C PHE A 16 27.56 -24.43 -21.79
N SER A 17 26.52 -24.60 -22.60
CA SER A 17 25.57 -23.53 -22.87
C SER A 17 24.95 -23.15 -21.57
N SER A 18 25.42 -22.05 -20.96
CA SER A 18 24.65 -21.37 -19.91
C SER A 18 23.34 -20.98 -20.57
N ALA A 19 22.30 -21.76 -20.36
CA ALA A 19 20.95 -21.28 -20.63
C ALA A 19 20.82 -19.96 -19.85
N ALA A 20 20.67 -18.86 -20.59
CA ALA A 20 20.33 -17.60 -19.96
C ALA A 20 19.00 -17.83 -19.28
N LEU A 21 19.01 -17.91 -17.95
CA LEU A 21 17.78 -17.97 -17.15
C LEU A 21 17.03 -16.66 -17.43
N ALA A 22 15.74 -16.77 -17.68
CA ALA A 22 14.89 -15.60 -17.91
C ALA A 22 14.82 -14.76 -16.62
N ASP A 23 14.74 -13.44 -16.77
CA ASP A 23 14.52 -12.59 -15.62
C ASP A 23 13.17 -12.92 -14.96
N LEU A 24 13.13 -12.90 -13.62
CA LEU A 24 11.89 -13.04 -12.84
C LEU A 24 11.22 -11.67 -12.72
N PRO A 25 10.07 -11.45 -13.39
CA PRO A 25 9.36 -10.18 -13.26
C PRO A 25 8.67 -10.10 -11.90
N VAL A 26 9.02 -9.08 -11.13
CA VAL A 26 8.35 -8.69 -9.88
C VAL A 26 7.79 -7.28 -10.05
N ALA A 27 6.69 -6.99 -9.37
CA ALA A 27 6.04 -5.70 -9.56
C ALA A 27 5.88 -4.92 -8.27
N ILE A 28 5.83 -3.59 -8.43
CA ILE A 28 5.28 -2.67 -7.44
C ILE A 28 4.09 -1.95 -8.05
N ALA A 29 3.13 -1.61 -7.19
CA ALA A 29 2.02 -0.74 -7.57
C ALA A 29 1.67 0.22 -6.42
N GLY A 30 1.26 1.42 -6.80
CA GLY A 30 0.88 2.48 -5.87
C GLY A 30 0.69 3.80 -6.59
N PRO A 31 0.53 4.91 -5.86
CA PRO A 31 0.30 6.23 -6.45
C PRO A 31 1.60 6.83 -6.99
N MET A 32 2.03 6.41 -8.18
CA MET A 32 3.24 6.96 -8.83
C MET A 32 3.00 8.39 -9.33
N THR A 33 1.74 8.75 -9.55
CA THR A 33 1.30 10.10 -9.90
C THR A 33 0.24 10.63 -8.93
N GLY A 34 -0.17 11.90 -9.10
CA GLY A 34 -1.20 12.53 -8.27
C GLY A 34 -0.70 13.05 -6.93
N GLN A 35 -1.63 13.31 -6.02
CA GLN A 35 -1.33 14.00 -4.75
C GLN A 35 -0.50 13.16 -3.76
N TYR A 36 -0.42 11.85 -3.95
CA TYR A 36 0.35 10.93 -3.11
C TYR A 36 1.62 10.40 -3.82
N ALA A 37 2.05 11.03 -4.91
CA ALA A 37 3.20 10.59 -5.71
C ALA A 37 4.50 10.45 -4.91
N SER A 38 4.67 11.23 -3.82
CA SER A 38 5.82 11.09 -2.93
C SER A 38 5.88 9.72 -2.23
N ALA A 39 4.73 9.14 -1.88
CA ALA A 39 4.66 7.78 -1.32
C ALA A 39 5.01 6.74 -2.39
N GLY A 40 4.50 6.90 -3.61
CA GLY A 40 4.86 6.05 -4.75
C GLY A 40 6.35 6.06 -5.06
N ASP A 41 6.99 7.24 -5.03
CA ASP A 41 8.43 7.39 -5.24
C ASP A 41 9.25 6.66 -4.14
N GLN A 42 8.82 6.73 -2.88
CA GLN A 42 9.46 5.99 -1.78
C GLN A 42 9.39 4.48 -1.99
N ILE A 43 8.22 3.95 -2.36
CA ILE A 43 8.03 2.52 -2.63
C ILE A 43 8.93 2.10 -3.80
N ARG A 44 8.95 2.87 -4.88
CA ARG A 44 9.77 2.61 -6.06
C ARG A 44 11.25 2.55 -5.72
N LYS A 45 11.78 3.55 -5.03
CA LYS A 45 13.18 3.59 -4.61
C LYS A 45 13.55 2.41 -3.70
N GLY A 46 12.69 2.08 -2.75
CA GLY A 46 12.89 0.92 -1.88
C GLY A 46 12.97 -0.40 -2.64
N ALA A 47 12.07 -0.60 -3.61
CA ALA A 47 12.06 -1.78 -4.45
C ALA A 47 13.29 -1.85 -5.38
N GLU A 48 13.67 -0.73 -6.02
CA GLU A 48 14.86 -0.63 -6.86
C GLU A 48 16.13 -1.01 -6.09
N MET A 49 16.28 -0.50 -4.85
CA MET A 49 17.41 -0.85 -3.98
C MET A 49 17.40 -2.34 -3.60
N ALA A 50 16.27 -2.87 -3.17
CA ALA A 50 16.15 -4.28 -2.80
C ALA A 50 16.47 -5.22 -3.97
N ILE A 51 15.96 -4.90 -5.16
CA ILE A 51 16.23 -5.67 -6.38
C ILE A 51 17.72 -5.59 -6.77
N ALA A 52 18.32 -4.40 -6.68
CA ALA A 52 19.75 -4.24 -6.96
C ALA A 52 20.61 -5.12 -6.03
N ASP A 53 20.29 -5.12 -4.72
CA ASP A 53 21.01 -5.92 -3.72
C ASP A 53 20.81 -7.43 -3.93
N ILE A 54 19.60 -7.88 -4.25
CA ILE A 54 19.31 -9.28 -4.55
C ILE A 54 20.05 -9.70 -5.80
N ASN A 55 19.99 -8.88 -6.84
CA ASN A 55 20.64 -9.16 -8.12
C ASN A 55 22.18 -9.17 -8.02
N ALA A 56 22.77 -8.31 -7.17
CA ALA A 56 24.20 -8.31 -6.91
C ALA A 56 24.67 -9.63 -6.25
N ARG A 57 23.81 -10.26 -5.46
CA ARG A 57 24.06 -11.55 -4.80
C ARG A 57 23.73 -12.77 -5.66
N GLY A 58 23.41 -12.58 -6.94
CA GLY A 58 23.14 -13.67 -7.88
C GLY A 58 21.67 -13.86 -8.26
N GLY A 59 20.77 -13.04 -7.72
CA GLY A 59 19.33 -13.16 -7.97
C GLY A 59 18.63 -14.19 -7.07
N VAL A 60 17.49 -14.67 -7.50
CA VAL A 60 16.70 -15.71 -6.83
C VAL A 60 16.83 -17.00 -7.66
N LEU A 61 17.34 -18.07 -7.08
CA LEU A 61 17.60 -19.34 -7.76
C LEU A 61 18.44 -19.20 -9.05
N GLY A 62 19.31 -18.16 -9.09
CA GLY A 62 20.15 -17.87 -10.25
C GLY A 62 19.51 -16.93 -11.28
N GLU A 63 18.23 -16.59 -11.14
CA GLU A 63 17.52 -15.67 -12.02
C GLU A 63 17.55 -14.25 -11.46
N LYS A 64 17.71 -13.26 -12.33
CA LYS A 64 17.69 -11.84 -11.93
C LYS A 64 16.25 -11.35 -11.81
N LEU A 65 16.01 -10.51 -10.79
CA LEU A 65 14.72 -9.84 -10.65
C LEU A 65 14.64 -8.66 -11.63
N LYS A 66 13.49 -8.53 -12.29
CA LYS A 66 13.15 -7.39 -13.15
C LYS A 66 11.94 -6.67 -12.56
N LEU A 67 12.09 -5.35 -12.32
CA LEU A 67 11.03 -4.54 -11.74
C LEU A 67 10.04 -4.08 -12.81
N GLU A 68 8.76 -4.33 -12.57
CA GLU A 68 7.64 -3.72 -13.25
C GLU A 68 6.96 -2.71 -12.31
N VAL A 69 6.56 -1.55 -12.82
CA VAL A 69 5.97 -0.46 -12.02
C VAL A 69 4.56 -0.17 -12.51
N GLY A 70 3.60 -0.15 -11.60
CA GLY A 70 2.21 0.19 -11.85
C GLY A 70 1.80 1.45 -11.10
N ASP A 71 1.13 2.37 -11.81
CA ASP A 71 0.56 3.57 -11.21
C ASP A 71 -0.96 3.40 -11.06
N ASP A 72 -1.43 3.37 -9.82
CA ASP A 72 -2.85 3.30 -9.51
C ASP A 72 -3.45 4.65 -9.07
N ALA A 73 -2.64 5.68 -8.90
CA ALA A 73 -3.02 7.02 -8.42
C ALA A 73 -3.95 6.99 -7.18
N CYS A 74 -3.96 5.91 -6.39
CA CYS A 74 -4.93 5.61 -5.32
C CYS A 74 -6.39 5.49 -5.81
N ASP A 75 -6.62 5.29 -7.09
CA ASP A 75 -7.94 5.03 -7.66
C ASP A 75 -8.22 3.52 -7.71
N PRO A 76 -9.33 3.05 -7.11
CA PRO A 76 -9.63 1.62 -7.03
C PRO A 76 -9.88 0.96 -8.40
N LYS A 77 -10.42 1.70 -9.38
CA LYS A 77 -10.66 1.16 -10.73
C LYS A 77 -9.34 1.06 -11.50
N GLN A 78 -8.49 2.08 -11.39
CA GLN A 78 -7.17 2.06 -11.98
C GLN A 78 -6.31 0.95 -11.37
N ALA A 79 -6.42 0.72 -10.05
CA ALA A 79 -5.72 -0.36 -9.36
C ALA A 79 -6.06 -1.76 -9.92
N VAL A 80 -7.33 -2.03 -10.21
CA VAL A 80 -7.76 -3.29 -10.86
C VAL A 80 -7.19 -3.39 -12.27
N SER A 81 -7.17 -2.30 -13.04
CA SER A 81 -6.57 -2.28 -14.39
C SER A 81 -5.06 -2.55 -14.35
N VAL A 82 -4.37 -1.92 -13.38
CA VAL A 82 -2.94 -2.17 -13.12
C VAL A 82 -2.70 -3.62 -12.75
N ALA A 83 -3.51 -4.18 -11.84
CA ALA A 83 -3.37 -5.58 -11.43
C ALA A 83 -3.48 -6.54 -12.62
N ASN A 84 -4.50 -6.39 -13.46
CA ASN A 84 -4.64 -7.18 -14.69
C ASN A 84 -3.44 -7.02 -15.64
N THR A 85 -2.93 -5.80 -15.78
CA THR A 85 -1.73 -5.55 -16.60
C THR A 85 -0.51 -6.29 -16.06
N MET A 86 -0.31 -6.29 -14.74
CA MET A 86 0.82 -6.97 -14.11
C MET A 86 0.71 -8.48 -14.21
N VAL A 87 -0.49 -9.04 -14.01
CA VAL A 87 -0.76 -10.46 -14.26
C VAL A 87 -0.41 -10.85 -15.70
N ASN A 88 -0.85 -10.06 -16.68
CA ASN A 88 -0.56 -10.30 -18.09
C ASN A 88 0.94 -10.19 -18.45
N LYS A 89 1.71 -9.45 -17.65
CA LYS A 89 3.19 -9.39 -17.76
C LYS A 89 3.88 -10.61 -17.13
N GLY A 90 3.13 -11.51 -16.52
CA GLY A 90 3.64 -12.72 -15.90
C GLY A 90 4.46 -12.49 -14.64
N ILE A 91 4.13 -11.45 -13.85
CA ILE A 91 4.83 -11.21 -12.58
C ILE A 91 4.66 -12.40 -11.62
N VAL A 92 5.70 -12.67 -10.83
CA VAL A 92 5.70 -13.75 -9.85
C VAL A 92 5.47 -13.24 -8.41
N PHE A 93 5.53 -11.92 -8.20
CA PHE A 93 5.31 -11.28 -6.89
C PHE A 93 4.87 -9.83 -7.08
N MET A 94 3.94 -9.38 -6.22
CA MET A 94 3.49 -7.99 -6.15
C MET A 94 3.83 -7.38 -4.80
N HIS A 95 4.50 -6.23 -4.78
CA HIS A 95 4.57 -5.36 -3.60
C HIS A 95 3.71 -4.11 -3.83
N GLY A 96 2.66 -3.97 -3.09
CA GLY A 96 1.68 -2.87 -3.23
C GLY A 96 0.27 -3.38 -2.87
N HIS A 97 -0.78 -2.72 -3.21
CA HIS A 97 -0.87 -1.31 -3.50
C HIS A 97 -0.67 -0.49 -2.20
N TRP A 98 -0.56 0.83 -2.28
CA TRP A 98 -0.34 1.65 -1.08
C TRP A 98 -1.64 2.04 -0.39
N CYS A 99 -2.62 2.52 -1.15
CA CYS A 99 -3.93 2.90 -0.63
C CYS A 99 -4.81 1.67 -0.39
N SER A 100 -5.46 1.56 0.78
CA SER A 100 -6.36 0.43 1.07
C SER A 100 -7.51 0.30 0.07
N SER A 101 -8.03 1.44 -0.43
CA SER A 101 -9.06 1.48 -1.48
C SER A 101 -8.60 0.85 -2.80
N SER A 102 -7.31 0.92 -3.11
CA SER A 102 -6.68 0.28 -4.28
C SER A 102 -6.36 -1.18 -4.01
N THR A 103 -5.78 -1.47 -2.83
CA THR A 103 -5.33 -2.81 -2.45
C THR A 103 -6.48 -3.81 -2.39
N ILE A 104 -7.60 -3.41 -1.78
CA ILE A 104 -8.74 -4.30 -1.57
C ILE A 104 -9.24 -4.89 -2.90
N PRO A 105 -9.64 -4.12 -3.92
CA PRO A 105 -10.09 -4.69 -5.18
C PRO A 105 -8.98 -5.31 -6.02
N ALA A 106 -7.76 -4.74 -6.03
CA ALA A 106 -6.65 -5.28 -6.81
C ALA A 106 -6.19 -6.65 -6.31
N SER A 107 -6.28 -6.91 -5.00
CA SER A 107 -5.88 -8.18 -4.40
C SER A 107 -6.71 -9.37 -4.89
N GLU A 108 -7.99 -9.18 -5.28
CA GLU A 108 -8.80 -10.25 -5.87
C GLU A 108 -8.17 -10.75 -7.19
N VAL A 109 -7.68 -9.84 -8.03
CA VAL A 109 -7.02 -10.18 -9.30
C VAL A 109 -5.75 -11.01 -9.05
N TYR A 110 -4.94 -10.64 -8.05
CA TYR A 110 -3.73 -11.40 -7.73
C TYR A 110 -4.02 -12.75 -7.10
N VAL A 111 -5.11 -12.86 -6.31
CA VAL A 111 -5.57 -14.15 -5.77
C VAL A 111 -6.01 -15.08 -6.88
N GLU A 112 -6.82 -14.61 -7.84
CA GLU A 112 -7.27 -15.40 -8.99
C GLU A 112 -6.10 -15.90 -9.85
N ALA A 113 -5.02 -15.12 -9.92
CA ALA A 113 -3.81 -15.47 -10.66
C ALA A 113 -2.77 -16.25 -9.82
N ASP A 114 -3.07 -16.58 -8.56
CA ASP A 114 -2.17 -17.24 -7.59
C ASP A 114 -0.83 -16.48 -7.39
N ILE A 115 -0.85 -15.15 -7.49
CA ILE A 115 0.31 -14.29 -7.29
C ILE A 115 0.36 -13.82 -5.84
N PRO A 116 1.42 -14.11 -5.08
CA PRO A 116 1.59 -13.58 -3.74
C PRO A 116 1.79 -12.07 -3.75
N MET A 117 1.13 -11.39 -2.81
CA MET A 117 1.18 -9.95 -2.67
C MET A 117 1.53 -9.55 -1.25
N ALA A 118 2.52 -8.66 -1.09
CA ALA A 118 2.82 -7.98 0.17
C ALA A 118 2.45 -6.51 0.08
N THR A 119 1.77 -5.98 1.10
CA THR A 119 1.27 -4.60 1.08
C THR A 119 1.52 -3.86 2.39
N VAL A 120 1.58 -2.53 2.30
CA VAL A 120 1.61 -1.60 3.43
C VAL A 120 0.22 -1.02 3.76
N SER A 121 -0.82 -1.43 3.06
CA SER A 121 -2.20 -1.01 3.33
C SER A 121 -2.69 -1.54 4.67
N THR A 122 -3.28 -0.68 5.47
CA THR A 122 -3.51 -0.92 6.90
C THR A 122 -4.94 -1.31 7.25
N ASN A 123 -5.91 -1.12 6.34
CA ASN A 123 -7.30 -1.49 6.61
C ASN A 123 -7.42 -3.01 6.90
N PRO A 124 -8.12 -3.42 7.97
CA PRO A 124 -8.31 -4.84 8.33
C PRO A 124 -8.82 -5.70 7.18
N GLN A 125 -9.72 -5.18 6.33
CA GLN A 125 -10.27 -5.90 5.19
C GLN A 125 -9.23 -6.39 4.17
N VAL A 126 -8.03 -5.82 4.19
CA VAL A 126 -6.94 -6.28 3.30
C VAL A 126 -6.62 -7.75 3.53
N THR A 127 -6.62 -8.22 4.79
CA THR A 127 -6.25 -9.59 5.16
C THR A 127 -7.35 -10.40 5.85
N GLU A 128 -8.48 -9.78 6.23
CA GLU A 128 -9.57 -10.47 6.96
C GLU A 128 -10.58 -11.19 6.04
N ARG A 129 -10.39 -11.11 4.72
CA ARG A 129 -11.26 -11.75 3.73
C ARG A 129 -10.94 -13.22 3.48
N GLY A 130 -9.96 -13.80 4.20
CA GLY A 130 -9.55 -15.20 4.04
C GLY A 130 -8.68 -15.48 2.81
N LEU A 131 -8.12 -14.46 2.19
CA LEU A 131 -7.23 -14.58 1.03
C LEU A 131 -5.86 -15.09 1.48
N LYS A 132 -5.40 -16.22 0.93
CA LYS A 132 -4.23 -16.96 1.45
C LYS A 132 -2.89 -16.38 1.01
N ASN A 133 -2.83 -15.67 -0.11
CA ASN A 133 -1.61 -15.14 -0.72
C ASN A 133 -1.45 -13.63 -0.57
N ILE A 134 -2.26 -12.98 0.30
CA ILE A 134 -2.19 -11.55 0.59
C ILE A 134 -1.63 -11.32 2.00
N PHE A 135 -0.50 -10.61 2.07
CA PHE A 135 0.24 -10.36 3.29
C PHE A 135 0.36 -8.87 3.56
N ARG A 136 0.06 -8.45 4.80
CA ARG A 136 0.34 -7.09 5.25
C ARG A 136 1.62 -7.08 6.08
N ILE A 137 2.51 -6.12 5.77
CA ILE A 137 3.81 -5.95 6.46
C ILE A 137 3.83 -4.72 7.38
N MET A 138 2.66 -4.14 7.66
CA MET A 138 2.46 -2.98 8.53
C MET A 138 1.44 -3.28 9.62
N GLY A 139 1.32 -2.38 10.61
CA GLY A 139 0.26 -2.43 11.62
C GLY A 139 -1.13 -2.26 11.01
N ARG A 140 -2.17 -2.62 11.78
CA ARG A 140 -3.57 -2.56 11.33
C ARG A 140 -4.26 -1.32 11.87
N ASP A 141 -5.26 -0.82 11.13
CA ASP A 141 -6.03 0.36 11.52
C ASP A 141 -6.90 0.15 12.76
N ASP A 142 -7.35 -1.07 13.04
CA ASP A 142 -8.07 -1.38 14.27
C ASP A 142 -7.18 -1.20 15.52
N GLN A 143 -5.89 -1.55 15.44
CA GLN A 143 -4.93 -1.28 16.50
C GLN A 143 -4.59 0.21 16.58
N GLN A 144 -4.36 0.86 15.44
CA GLN A 144 -4.09 2.30 15.37
C GLN A 144 -5.27 3.10 15.90
N GLY A 145 -6.49 2.77 15.48
CA GLY A 145 -7.72 3.41 15.92
C GLY A 145 -7.99 3.22 17.41
N LEU A 146 -7.72 2.02 17.94
CA LEU A 146 -7.83 1.74 19.37
C LEU A 146 -6.88 2.63 20.19
N VAL A 147 -5.64 2.75 19.79
CA VAL A 147 -4.64 3.58 20.50
C VAL A 147 -5.01 5.05 20.40
N ALA A 148 -5.29 5.55 19.17
CA ALA A 148 -5.62 6.96 18.96
C ALA A 148 -6.93 7.37 19.65
N GLY A 149 -7.99 6.57 19.50
CA GLY A 149 -9.28 6.84 20.13
C GLY A 149 -9.21 6.79 21.66
N SER A 150 -8.45 5.82 22.21
CA SER A 150 -8.21 5.73 23.66
C SER A 150 -7.45 6.95 24.18
N TYR A 151 -6.40 7.37 23.47
CA TYR A 151 -5.64 8.57 23.83
C TYR A 151 -6.51 9.82 23.83
N ILE A 152 -7.36 9.99 22.80
CA ILE A 152 -8.29 11.12 22.72
C ILE A 152 -9.26 11.10 23.89
N ALA A 153 -9.84 9.95 24.23
CA ALA A 153 -10.78 9.81 25.32
C ALA A 153 -10.16 10.13 26.69
N ASP A 154 -8.92 9.72 26.90
CA ASP A 154 -8.21 9.93 28.18
C ASP A 154 -7.69 11.37 28.33
N SER A 155 -7.14 11.94 27.23
CA SER A 155 -6.47 13.25 27.27
C SER A 155 -7.41 14.43 27.08
N PHE A 156 -8.59 14.25 26.48
CA PHE A 156 -9.51 15.32 26.12
C PHE A 156 -10.90 15.13 26.77
N LYS A 157 -10.93 14.63 28.00
CA LYS A 157 -12.16 14.52 28.78
C LYS A 157 -12.91 15.87 28.88
N GLY A 158 -14.22 15.83 28.59
CA GLY A 158 -15.07 17.02 28.64
C GLY A 158 -14.94 17.95 27.43
N LYS A 159 -14.04 17.65 26.48
CA LYS A 159 -13.91 18.38 25.24
C LYS A 159 -14.91 17.90 24.19
N LYS A 160 -15.32 18.80 23.31
CA LYS A 160 -16.16 18.48 22.16
C LYS A 160 -15.28 17.94 21.04
N VAL A 161 -15.41 16.65 20.74
CA VAL A 161 -14.60 15.94 19.76
C VAL A 161 -15.42 15.69 18.50
N ALA A 162 -14.87 16.02 17.32
CA ALA A 162 -15.39 15.57 16.04
C ALA A 162 -14.58 14.40 15.52
N VAL A 163 -15.24 13.46 14.81
CA VAL A 163 -14.60 12.45 13.99
C VAL A 163 -14.89 12.76 12.54
N VAL A 164 -13.85 12.88 11.72
CA VAL A 164 -13.95 13.22 10.30
C VAL A 164 -13.22 12.18 9.49
N ASP A 165 -13.79 11.75 8.36
CA ASP A 165 -13.13 10.83 7.43
C ASP A 165 -13.14 11.36 5.98
N ASP A 166 -12.30 10.79 5.13
CA ASP A 166 -12.15 11.13 3.72
C ASP A 166 -12.94 10.22 2.77
N LYS A 167 -13.83 9.39 3.29
CA LYS A 167 -14.60 8.36 2.57
C LYS A 167 -13.77 7.25 1.93
N SER A 168 -12.45 7.29 2.01
CA SER A 168 -11.63 6.18 1.55
C SER A 168 -11.79 4.95 2.44
N ALA A 169 -11.46 3.76 1.93
CA ALA A 169 -11.49 2.56 2.75
C ALA A 169 -10.54 2.66 3.95
N TYR A 170 -9.37 3.32 3.77
CA TYR A 170 -8.43 3.60 4.85
C TYR A 170 -9.03 4.59 5.85
N GLY A 171 -9.36 5.81 5.40
CA GLY A 171 -9.73 6.89 6.30
C GLY A 171 -11.02 6.63 7.05
N LYS A 172 -12.05 6.13 6.37
CA LYS A 172 -13.30 5.74 7.02
C LYS A 172 -13.09 4.61 8.03
N GLY A 173 -12.32 3.57 7.67
CA GLY A 173 -12.03 2.45 8.55
C GLY A 173 -11.31 2.91 9.82
N LEU A 174 -10.27 3.73 9.70
CA LEU A 174 -9.53 4.29 10.83
C LEU A 174 -10.42 5.18 11.72
N ALA A 175 -11.25 6.04 11.11
CA ALA A 175 -12.18 6.90 11.83
C ALA A 175 -13.23 6.10 12.62
N ASP A 176 -13.73 5.01 12.04
CA ASP A 176 -14.67 4.11 12.70
C ASP A 176 -14.04 3.46 13.96
N GLU A 177 -12.81 2.97 13.84
CA GLU A 177 -12.11 2.35 14.98
C GLU A 177 -11.73 3.39 16.07
N MET A 178 -11.35 4.62 15.69
CA MET A 178 -11.14 5.71 16.66
C MET A 178 -12.44 6.04 17.42
N ALA A 179 -13.55 6.18 16.70
CA ALA A 179 -14.85 6.47 17.32
C ALA A 179 -15.27 5.36 18.30
N LYS A 180 -15.16 4.11 17.88
CA LYS A 180 -15.47 2.93 18.70
C LYS A 180 -14.62 2.89 19.98
N ALA A 181 -13.32 3.18 19.87
CA ALA A 181 -12.42 3.20 21.02
C ALA A 181 -12.77 4.35 22.00
N MET A 182 -13.10 5.55 21.48
CA MET A 182 -13.57 6.67 22.30
C MET A 182 -14.87 6.34 23.00
N GLU A 183 -15.86 5.80 22.30
CA GLU A 183 -17.16 5.41 22.86
C GLU A 183 -17.01 4.34 23.93
N GLY A 184 -16.13 3.35 23.73
CA GLY A 184 -15.80 2.33 24.72
C GLY A 184 -15.21 2.88 26.02
N LYS A 185 -14.65 4.11 25.99
CA LYS A 185 -14.17 4.87 27.15
C LYS A 185 -15.15 5.95 27.63
N GLY A 186 -16.35 5.99 27.10
CA GLY A 186 -17.41 6.94 27.50
C GLY A 186 -17.32 8.31 26.84
N LEU A 187 -16.43 8.54 25.88
CA LEU A 187 -16.37 9.77 25.11
C LEU A 187 -17.09 9.60 23.77
N LYS A 188 -18.34 10.09 23.70
CA LYS A 188 -19.09 10.08 22.45
C LYS A 188 -18.71 11.27 21.58
N PRO A 189 -18.38 11.06 20.27
CA PRO A 189 -18.14 12.18 19.37
C PRO A 189 -19.32 13.15 19.31
N THR A 190 -19.04 14.44 19.40
CA THR A 190 -20.06 15.52 19.28
C THR A 190 -20.54 15.64 17.83
N LEU A 191 -19.65 15.40 16.88
CA LEU A 191 -19.94 15.51 15.45
C LEU A 191 -19.24 14.38 14.70
N ARG A 192 -19.91 13.85 13.68
CA ARG A 192 -19.32 12.92 12.72
C ARG A 192 -19.59 13.42 11.31
N GLU A 193 -18.53 13.65 10.55
CA GLU A 193 -18.59 14.20 9.19
C GLU A 193 -17.65 13.44 8.26
N ALA A 194 -17.90 13.56 6.98
CA ALA A 194 -17.03 13.02 5.95
C ALA A 194 -16.77 14.08 4.88
N ILE A 195 -15.54 14.09 4.37
CA ILE A 195 -15.13 14.95 3.25
C ILE A 195 -14.98 14.13 1.97
N THR A 196 -14.80 14.80 0.85
CA THR A 196 -14.38 14.18 -0.40
C THR A 196 -12.89 14.48 -0.58
N ALA A 197 -12.07 13.42 -0.69
CA ALA A 197 -10.63 13.57 -0.93
C ALA A 197 -10.36 14.32 -2.24
N GLY A 198 -9.30 15.13 -2.27
CA GLY A 198 -8.86 15.89 -3.44
C GLY A 198 -9.55 17.24 -3.67
N GLU A 199 -10.57 17.59 -2.89
CA GLU A 199 -11.16 18.94 -2.92
C GLU A 199 -10.15 20.00 -2.44
N LYS A 200 -10.37 21.23 -2.85
CA LYS A 200 -9.50 22.38 -2.51
C LYS A 200 -10.10 23.28 -1.45
N ASP A 201 -11.38 23.09 -1.13
CA ASP A 201 -12.12 23.88 -0.15
C ASP A 201 -12.91 23.00 0.79
N TYR A 202 -12.60 23.11 2.09
CA TYR A 202 -13.28 22.44 3.20
C TYR A 202 -13.92 23.46 4.17
N SER A 203 -14.12 24.71 3.74
CA SER A 203 -14.71 25.76 4.57
C SER A 203 -16.09 25.39 5.12
N GLY A 204 -16.87 24.64 4.36
CA GLY A 204 -18.15 24.08 4.82
C GLY A 204 -18.00 23.15 6.03
N LEU A 205 -17.01 22.26 6.03
CA LEU A 205 -16.68 21.43 7.20
C LEU A 205 -16.22 22.31 8.37
N VAL A 206 -15.30 23.24 8.12
CA VAL A 206 -14.78 24.16 9.16
C VAL A 206 -15.92 24.94 9.84
N THR A 207 -16.88 25.42 9.03
CA THR A 207 -18.07 26.10 9.57
C THR A 207 -18.89 25.20 10.50
N LYS A 208 -19.14 23.96 10.10
CA LYS A 208 -19.85 22.98 10.95
C LYS A 208 -19.10 22.68 12.24
N LEU A 209 -17.77 22.50 12.18
CA LEU A 209 -16.93 22.27 13.35
C LEU A 209 -17.01 23.47 14.32
N LYS A 210 -16.88 24.70 13.81
CA LYS A 210 -17.00 25.94 14.60
C LYS A 210 -18.39 26.07 15.24
N GLN A 211 -19.48 25.84 14.49
CA GLN A 211 -20.86 25.90 14.99
C GLN A 211 -21.15 24.86 16.07
N ALA A 212 -20.59 23.64 15.92
CA ALA A 212 -20.72 22.60 16.95
C ALA A 212 -19.83 22.86 18.19
N GLY A 213 -18.95 23.86 18.13
CA GLY A 213 -18.00 24.20 19.19
C GLY A 213 -16.94 23.09 19.36
N VAL A 214 -16.53 22.43 18.28
CA VAL A 214 -15.51 21.37 18.30
C VAL A 214 -14.16 21.94 18.72
N GLU A 215 -13.52 21.27 19.66
CA GLU A 215 -12.22 21.64 20.22
C GLU A 215 -11.11 20.66 19.77
N VAL A 216 -11.49 19.43 19.42
CA VAL A 216 -10.58 18.36 18.98
C VAL A 216 -11.18 17.68 17.77
N MET A 217 -10.36 17.47 16.75
CA MET A 217 -10.74 16.71 15.54
C MET A 217 -9.90 15.43 15.43
N ALA A 218 -10.56 14.29 15.48
CA ALA A 218 -10.00 13.00 15.09
C ALA A 218 -10.23 12.82 13.59
N TYR A 219 -9.15 12.64 12.82
CA TYR A 219 -9.24 12.56 11.37
C TYR A 219 -8.73 11.20 10.85
N GLY A 220 -9.58 10.51 10.09
CA GLY A 220 -9.22 9.34 9.31
C GLY A 220 -9.07 9.71 7.84
N GLY A 221 -7.86 9.65 7.32
CA GLY A 221 -7.54 10.04 5.96
C GLY A 221 -6.09 10.43 5.79
N TYR A 222 -5.77 11.04 4.66
CA TYR A 222 -4.41 11.38 4.30
C TYR A 222 -4.03 12.81 4.66
N HIS A 223 -2.73 13.08 4.66
CA HIS A 223 -2.13 14.33 5.13
C HIS A 223 -2.51 15.56 4.30
N THR A 224 -2.78 15.41 3.01
CA THR A 224 -3.11 16.51 2.10
C THR A 224 -4.39 17.24 2.51
N GLU A 225 -5.42 16.49 2.82
CA GLU A 225 -6.73 17.01 3.20
C GLU A 225 -6.69 17.63 4.60
N VAL A 226 -6.13 16.93 5.59
CA VAL A 226 -6.07 17.44 6.95
C VAL A 226 -5.24 18.72 7.05
N ALA A 227 -4.14 18.83 6.30
CA ALA A 227 -3.34 20.05 6.27
C ALA A 227 -4.14 21.25 5.72
N LEU A 228 -4.97 21.01 4.69
CA LEU A 228 -5.84 22.05 4.13
C LEU A 228 -6.97 22.44 5.09
N ILE A 229 -7.62 21.46 5.73
CA ILE A 229 -8.64 21.69 6.76
C ILE A 229 -8.08 22.54 7.91
N LEU A 230 -6.91 22.17 8.43
CA LEU A 230 -6.27 22.90 9.53
C LEU A 230 -5.94 24.35 9.15
N ARG A 231 -5.42 24.57 7.95
CA ARG A 231 -5.14 25.91 7.44
C ARG A 231 -6.40 26.76 7.30
N GLN A 232 -7.49 26.18 6.78
CA GLN A 232 -8.77 26.87 6.65
C GLN A 232 -9.46 27.09 8.00
N ALA A 233 -9.20 26.26 9.00
CA ALA A 233 -9.75 26.42 10.35
C ALA A 233 -9.10 27.59 11.12
N GLN A 234 -7.86 27.98 10.76
CA GLN A 234 -7.12 29.11 11.35
C GLN A 234 -7.49 30.47 10.72
N ALA A 235 -8.08 30.48 9.54
CA ALA A 235 -8.54 31.68 8.85
C ALA A 235 -9.92 32.10 9.38
#